data_cdde9d8f96da8fe17c23206d04229f66
#
_entry.id   cdde9d8f96da8fe17c23206d04229f66
#
_cell.length_a   1.000
_cell.length_b   1.000
_cell.length_c   1.000
_cell.angle_alpha   90.00
_cell.angle_beta   90.00
_cell.angle_gamma   90.00
#
_symmetry.space_group_name_H-M   'P 1'
#
loop_
_entity.id
_entity.type
_entity.pdbx_description
1 polymer ?
#
loop_
_entity_poly.entity_id
_entity_poly.type
_entity_poly.pdbx_seq_one_letter_code
_entity_poly.pdbx_strand_id
1 'polypeptide(L)'
;MSFRMGPRPLIACSALLAFTGICYGQAKVAVVNLQRAVFESAEIKKADLEMQAKFKPRQDAIDQLDREIAGLAQQLQNSANKLTPQAEADLTAQGQKKQRDVQRMRDDLQADATNYRNDVLSKSSQKMTDVIKKLAEEKGFDLVIDTSTTLFFKPAMDLTTDAIAAYDKAYPVPAK
;
A
#
# COMPACT_ATOMS: atom_id res chain seq x y z
N MET A 1 -69.92 -78.06 3.15
CA MET A 1 -68.51 -77.83 2.74
C MET A 1 -68.23 -76.39 2.89
N SER A 2 -67.55 -75.98 3.97
CA SER A 2 -67.31 -74.59 4.34
C SER A 2 -65.92 -74.24 3.89
N PHE A 3 -65.83 -73.24 3.05
CA PHE A 3 -64.55 -72.65 2.57
C PHE A 3 -64.24 -71.37 3.41
N ARG A 4 -63.32 -71.52 4.35
CA ARG A 4 -62.84 -70.40 5.15
C ARG A 4 -61.79 -69.65 4.36
N MET A 5 -62.12 -68.43 3.99
CA MET A 5 -61.14 -67.44 3.43
C MET A 5 -60.45 -66.74 4.58
N GLY A 6 -59.14 -66.97 4.74
CA GLY A 6 -58.31 -66.24 5.70
C GLY A 6 -57.86 -64.87 5.24
N PRO A 7 -57.60 -63.92 6.14
CA PRO A 7 -57.21 -62.57 5.77
C PRO A 7 -55.75 -62.53 5.29
N ARG A 8 -55.51 -61.89 4.14
CA ARG A 8 -54.21 -61.59 3.61
C ARG A 8 -53.66 -60.31 4.29
N PRO A 9 -52.45 -60.34 4.81
CA PRO A 9 -51.83 -59.08 5.32
C PRO A 9 -51.38 -58.16 4.19
N LEU A 10 -51.95 -56.96 4.18
CA LEU A 10 -51.47 -55.83 3.37
C LEU A 10 -50.10 -55.36 3.90
N ILE A 11 -49.05 -55.70 3.18
CA ILE A 11 -47.71 -55.15 3.45
C ILE A 11 -47.71 -53.68 2.93
N ALA A 12 -47.86 -52.75 3.88
CA ALA A 12 -47.67 -51.30 3.61
C ALA A 12 -46.19 -51.06 3.43
N CYS A 13 -45.75 -50.93 2.19
CA CYS A 13 -44.39 -50.48 1.82
C CYS A 13 -44.28 -48.98 2.04
N SER A 14 -43.88 -48.55 3.27
CA SER A 14 -43.55 -47.19 3.58
C SER A 14 -42.22 -46.83 2.92
N ALA A 15 -42.27 -46.20 1.73
CA ALA A 15 -41.13 -45.59 1.07
C ALA A 15 -40.67 -44.37 1.87
N LEU A 16 -39.62 -44.55 2.69
CA LEU A 16 -38.92 -43.52 3.39
C LEU A 16 -38.11 -42.73 2.35
N LEU A 17 -38.69 -41.67 1.78
CA LEU A 17 -37.96 -40.67 0.98
C LEU A 17 -36.94 -39.97 1.88
N ALA A 18 -35.70 -40.42 1.85
CA ALA A 18 -34.56 -39.70 2.41
C ALA A 18 -34.37 -38.43 1.57
N PHE A 19 -34.90 -37.33 2.06
CA PHE A 19 -34.64 -35.97 1.53
C PHE A 19 -33.18 -35.62 1.88
N THR A 20 -32.23 -35.99 1.01
CA THR A 20 -30.87 -35.52 1.11
C THR A 20 -30.90 -34.04 0.74
N GLY A 21 -31.05 -33.17 1.75
CA GLY A 21 -30.92 -31.72 1.61
C GLY A 21 -29.52 -31.43 1.11
N ILE A 22 -29.41 -31.06 -0.17
CA ILE A 22 -28.18 -30.50 -0.72
C ILE A 22 -28.01 -29.14 -0.03
N CYS A 23 -27.21 -29.14 1.03
CA CYS A 23 -26.75 -27.88 1.66
C CYS A 23 -25.86 -27.18 0.66
N TYR A 24 -26.44 -26.28 -0.15
CA TYR A 24 -25.66 -25.30 -0.89
C TYR A 24 -25.01 -24.40 0.16
N GLY A 25 -23.77 -24.68 0.52
CA GLY A 25 -22.98 -23.80 1.35
C GLY A 25 -22.90 -22.45 0.61
N GLN A 26 -23.43 -21.40 1.22
CA GLN A 26 -23.25 -20.04 0.69
C GLN A 26 -21.76 -19.71 0.76
N ALA A 27 -21.14 -19.40 -0.40
CA ALA A 27 -19.76 -18.96 -0.44
C ALA A 27 -19.59 -17.72 0.44
N LYS A 28 -18.65 -17.80 1.38
CA LYS A 28 -18.31 -16.68 2.24
C LYS A 28 -17.37 -15.75 1.48
N VAL A 29 -17.87 -14.57 1.14
CA VAL A 29 -17.12 -13.53 0.42
C VAL A 29 -16.79 -12.39 1.35
N ALA A 30 -15.55 -11.93 1.29
CA ALA A 30 -15.10 -10.71 1.96
C ALA A 30 -14.53 -9.72 0.95
N VAL A 31 -14.38 -8.49 1.38
CA VAL A 31 -13.72 -7.43 0.61
C VAL A 31 -12.58 -6.84 1.43
N VAL A 32 -11.56 -6.34 0.74
CA VAL A 32 -10.44 -5.64 1.37
C VAL A 32 -10.01 -4.48 0.49
N ASN A 33 -9.69 -3.36 1.08
CA ASN A 33 -8.98 -2.28 0.39
C ASN A 33 -7.48 -2.48 0.56
N LEU A 34 -6.86 -3.16 -0.41
CA LEU A 34 -5.43 -3.48 -0.36
C LEU A 34 -4.57 -2.21 -0.23
N GLN A 35 -4.89 -1.19 -1.00
CA GLN A 35 -4.16 0.08 -0.96
C GLN A 35 -4.21 0.72 0.43
N ARG A 36 -5.40 0.84 0.99
CA ARG A 36 -5.61 1.38 2.34
C ARG A 36 -4.90 0.52 3.39
N ALA A 37 -5.01 -0.80 3.30
CA ALA A 37 -4.36 -1.72 4.23
C ALA A 37 -2.84 -1.55 4.25
N VAL A 38 -2.21 -1.39 3.07
CA VAL A 38 -0.77 -1.12 2.97
C VAL A 38 -0.42 0.25 3.55
N PHE A 39 -1.11 1.33 3.14
CA PHE A 39 -0.76 2.69 3.57
C PHE A 39 -0.99 2.95 5.06
N GLU A 40 -1.97 2.30 5.68
CA GLU A 40 -2.26 2.47 7.11
C GLU A 40 -1.40 1.56 8.01
N SER A 41 -0.62 0.63 7.44
CA SER A 41 0.24 -0.27 8.22
C SER A 41 1.37 0.49 8.95
N ALA A 42 1.79 -0.07 10.09
CA ALA A 42 2.87 0.49 10.90
C ALA A 42 4.21 0.50 10.14
N GLU A 43 4.46 -0.50 9.28
CA GLU A 43 5.67 -0.59 8.45
C GLU A 43 5.78 0.60 7.50
N ILE A 44 4.70 0.98 6.79
CA ILE A 44 4.71 2.12 5.86
C ILE A 44 4.88 3.44 6.60
N LYS A 45 4.17 3.64 7.71
CA LYS A 45 4.34 4.84 8.55
C LYS A 45 5.79 5.02 9.01
N LYS A 46 6.45 3.93 9.40
CA LYS A 46 7.87 3.95 9.76
C LYS A 46 8.75 4.24 8.56
N ALA A 47 8.50 3.59 7.42
CA ALA A 47 9.28 3.80 6.20
C ALA A 47 9.20 5.26 5.71
N ASP A 48 8.05 5.93 5.85
CA ASP A 48 7.91 7.35 5.55
C ASP A 48 8.79 8.23 6.45
N LEU A 49 8.88 7.93 7.75
CA LEU A 49 9.77 8.63 8.68
C LEU A 49 11.24 8.38 8.35
N GLU A 50 11.59 7.13 8.03
CA GLU A 50 12.95 6.75 7.61
C GLU A 50 13.34 7.42 6.29
N MET A 51 12.42 7.51 5.34
CA MET A 51 12.61 8.21 4.07
C MET A 51 12.91 9.69 4.30
N GLN A 52 12.10 10.37 5.14
CA GLN A 52 12.33 11.76 5.49
C GLN A 52 13.70 11.96 6.14
N ALA A 53 14.06 11.15 7.12
CA ALA A 53 15.35 11.23 7.79
C ALA A 53 16.52 10.98 6.84
N LYS A 54 16.39 10.00 5.92
CA LYS A 54 17.41 9.64 4.93
C LYS A 54 17.67 10.74 3.91
N PHE A 55 16.62 11.40 3.43
CA PHE A 55 16.73 12.38 2.35
C PHE A 55 16.87 13.82 2.83
N LYS A 56 16.55 14.11 4.10
CA LYS A 56 16.69 15.44 4.70
C LYS A 56 18.06 16.08 4.49
N PRO A 57 19.21 15.42 4.72
CA PRO A 57 20.52 16.04 4.51
C PRO A 57 20.75 16.50 3.07
N ARG A 58 20.23 15.75 2.08
CA ARG A 58 20.33 16.12 0.66
C ARG A 58 19.43 17.31 0.33
N GLN A 59 18.24 17.36 0.91
CA GLN A 59 17.36 18.52 0.78
C GLN A 59 18.00 19.77 1.39
N ASP A 60 18.55 19.65 2.61
CA ASP A 60 19.23 20.76 3.27
C ASP A 60 20.43 21.28 2.44
N ALA A 61 21.17 20.39 1.77
CA ALA A 61 22.28 20.77 0.88
C ALA A 61 21.79 21.52 -0.38
N ILE A 62 20.67 21.09 -0.95
CA ILE A 62 20.01 21.79 -2.08
C ILE A 62 19.59 23.20 -1.64
N ASP A 63 18.91 23.31 -0.49
CA ASP A 63 18.46 24.59 0.05
C ASP A 63 19.62 25.54 0.36
N GLN A 64 20.77 25.01 0.77
CA GLN A 64 21.98 25.80 0.97
C GLN A 64 22.52 26.35 -0.35
N LEU A 65 22.64 25.50 -1.37
CA LEU A 65 23.09 25.93 -2.70
C LEU A 65 22.15 26.96 -3.33
N ASP A 66 20.83 26.83 -3.12
CA ASP A 66 19.86 27.83 -3.58
C ASP A 66 20.09 29.19 -2.91
N ARG A 67 20.40 29.22 -1.61
CA ARG A 67 20.76 30.46 -0.90
C ARG A 67 22.06 31.04 -1.42
N GLU A 68 23.06 30.23 -1.75
CA GLU A 68 24.32 30.67 -2.34
C GLU A 68 24.10 31.27 -3.73
N ILE A 69 23.26 30.66 -4.56
CA ILE A 69 22.90 31.19 -5.88
C ILE A 69 22.21 32.56 -5.75
N ALA A 70 21.25 32.67 -4.82
CA ALA A 70 20.59 33.95 -4.56
C ALA A 70 21.57 35.02 -4.08
N GLY A 71 22.54 34.66 -3.23
CA GLY A 71 23.60 35.55 -2.78
C GLY A 71 24.49 36.03 -3.92
N LEU A 72 24.90 35.14 -4.84
CA LEU A 72 25.68 35.53 -6.03
C LEU A 72 24.89 36.46 -6.95
N ALA A 73 23.61 36.20 -7.15
CA ALA A 73 22.75 37.09 -7.97
C ALA A 73 22.64 38.51 -7.34
N GLN A 74 22.46 38.57 -6.02
CA GLN A 74 22.42 39.84 -5.31
C GLN A 74 23.77 40.56 -5.36
N GLN A 75 24.89 39.85 -5.25
CA GLN A 75 26.23 40.41 -5.37
C GLN A 75 26.45 41.01 -6.76
N LEU A 76 26.09 40.30 -7.82
CA LEU A 76 26.15 40.82 -9.20
C LEU A 76 25.31 42.07 -9.35
N GLN A 77 24.09 42.08 -8.83
CA GLN A 77 23.20 43.26 -8.92
C GLN A 77 23.74 44.47 -8.17
N ASN A 78 24.24 44.27 -6.94
CA ASN A 78 24.75 45.35 -6.09
C ASN A 78 26.11 45.92 -6.57
N SER A 79 26.83 45.15 -7.35
CA SER A 79 28.19 45.47 -7.79
C SER A 79 28.29 45.78 -9.29
N ALA A 80 27.16 45.89 -10.01
CA ALA A 80 27.09 46.04 -11.47
C ALA A 80 27.97 47.16 -12.07
N ASN A 81 28.28 48.23 -11.28
CA ASN A 81 29.13 49.33 -11.72
C ASN A 81 30.53 49.35 -11.05
N LYS A 82 30.88 48.32 -10.29
CA LYS A 82 32.14 48.27 -9.50
C LYS A 82 33.00 47.03 -9.83
N LEU A 83 32.46 46.06 -10.55
CA LEU A 83 33.17 44.86 -10.95
C LEU A 83 33.95 45.12 -12.26
N THR A 84 35.10 44.47 -12.37
CA THR A 84 35.75 44.33 -13.67
C THR A 84 34.97 43.35 -14.55
N PRO A 85 35.02 43.48 -15.89
CA PRO A 85 34.33 42.52 -16.79
C PRO A 85 34.71 41.05 -16.51
N GLN A 86 35.95 40.81 -16.12
CA GLN A 86 36.40 39.46 -15.75
C GLN A 86 35.71 38.96 -14.47
N ALA A 87 35.64 39.77 -13.42
CA ALA A 87 35.02 39.42 -12.17
C ALA A 87 33.50 39.13 -12.32
N GLU A 88 32.82 39.93 -13.18
CA GLU A 88 31.42 39.73 -13.52
C GLU A 88 31.21 38.38 -14.26
N ALA A 89 32.07 38.08 -15.25
CA ALA A 89 32.04 36.83 -15.98
C ALA A 89 32.27 35.62 -15.05
N ASP A 90 33.23 35.70 -14.11
CA ASP A 90 33.54 34.66 -13.16
C ASP A 90 32.38 34.39 -12.20
N LEU A 91 31.75 35.42 -11.63
CA LEU A 91 30.58 35.29 -10.77
C LEU A 91 29.38 34.69 -11.51
N THR A 92 29.17 35.12 -12.76
CA THR A 92 28.11 34.58 -13.61
C THR A 92 28.34 33.09 -13.89
N ALA A 93 29.58 32.73 -14.26
CA ALA A 93 29.93 31.31 -14.49
C ALA A 93 29.76 30.44 -13.25
N GLN A 94 30.13 30.94 -12.06
CA GLN A 94 29.90 30.28 -10.78
C GLN A 94 28.40 30.07 -10.51
N GLY A 95 27.58 31.09 -10.69
CA GLY A 95 26.13 31.01 -10.53
C GLY A 95 25.51 29.96 -11.46
N GLN A 96 25.89 29.99 -12.74
CA GLN A 96 25.40 29.00 -13.72
C GLN A 96 25.85 27.58 -13.39
N LYS A 97 27.09 27.40 -12.92
CA LYS A 97 27.56 26.07 -12.47
C LYS A 97 26.73 25.56 -11.30
N LYS A 98 26.56 26.38 -10.26
CA LYS A 98 25.74 26.01 -9.09
C LYS A 98 24.28 25.69 -9.46
N GLN A 99 23.68 26.43 -10.37
CA GLN A 99 22.34 26.16 -10.89
C GLN A 99 22.24 24.78 -11.54
N ARG A 100 23.22 24.41 -12.38
CA ARG A 100 23.26 23.06 -12.99
C ARG A 100 23.45 21.96 -11.92
N ASP A 101 24.30 22.22 -10.93
CA ASP A 101 24.54 21.26 -9.84
C ASP A 101 23.29 21.06 -8.98
N VAL A 102 22.57 22.13 -8.61
CA VAL A 102 21.28 22.06 -7.90
C VAL A 102 20.24 21.29 -8.71
N GLN A 103 20.12 21.56 -10.00
CA GLN A 103 19.15 20.84 -10.83
C GLN A 103 19.44 19.35 -10.84
N ARG A 104 20.68 18.94 -11.04
CA ARG A 104 21.09 17.54 -10.98
C ARG A 104 20.79 16.91 -9.60
N MET A 105 21.14 17.63 -8.51
CA MET A 105 20.88 17.12 -7.16
C MET A 105 19.38 16.94 -6.89
N ARG A 106 18.51 17.81 -7.40
CA ARG A 106 17.05 17.66 -7.30
C ARG A 106 16.55 16.46 -8.08
N ASP A 107 17.04 16.29 -9.32
CA ASP A 107 16.65 15.17 -10.18
C ASP A 107 17.06 13.82 -9.55
N ASP A 108 18.30 13.75 -9.05
CA ASP A 108 18.83 12.58 -8.35
C ASP A 108 18.03 12.28 -7.06
N LEU A 109 17.71 13.32 -6.27
CA LEU A 109 16.93 13.18 -5.04
C LEU A 109 15.51 12.67 -5.34
N GLN A 110 14.88 13.23 -6.36
CA GLN A 110 13.52 12.81 -6.78
C GLN A 110 13.51 11.36 -7.27
N ALA A 111 14.50 10.97 -8.08
CA ALA A 111 14.63 9.60 -8.58
C ALA A 111 14.83 8.61 -7.42
N ASP A 112 15.77 8.91 -6.51
CA ASP A 112 16.07 8.05 -5.37
C ASP A 112 14.88 7.92 -4.40
N ALA A 113 14.18 9.03 -4.12
CA ALA A 113 12.99 9.03 -3.27
C ALA A 113 11.86 8.20 -3.89
N THR A 114 11.66 8.34 -5.21
CA THR A 114 10.65 7.58 -5.96
C THR A 114 10.98 6.09 -5.95
N ASN A 115 12.23 5.72 -6.22
CA ASN A 115 12.68 4.34 -6.21
C ASN A 115 12.54 3.70 -4.82
N TYR A 116 12.95 4.42 -3.77
CA TYR A 116 12.79 3.96 -2.39
C TYR A 116 11.33 3.70 -2.05
N ARG A 117 10.44 4.65 -2.37
CA ARG A 117 9.00 4.51 -2.11
C ARG A 117 8.40 3.32 -2.85
N ASN A 118 8.72 3.17 -4.14
CA ASN A 118 8.21 2.08 -4.96
C ASN A 118 8.69 0.71 -4.44
N ASP A 119 9.95 0.59 -4.03
CA ASP A 119 10.50 -0.64 -3.46
C ASP A 119 9.78 -1.03 -2.16
N VAL A 120 9.61 -0.07 -1.24
CA VAL A 120 8.88 -0.27 0.01
C VAL A 120 7.43 -0.68 -0.25
N LEU A 121 6.70 0.07 -1.09
CA LEU A 121 5.30 -0.23 -1.40
C LEU A 121 5.13 -1.60 -2.05
N SER A 122 6.00 -1.96 -2.99
CA SER A 122 5.96 -3.27 -3.67
C SER A 122 6.13 -4.41 -2.67
N LYS A 123 7.15 -4.33 -1.81
CA LYS A 123 7.42 -5.33 -0.77
C LYS A 123 6.28 -5.45 0.24
N SER A 124 5.76 -4.32 0.70
CA SER A 124 4.66 -4.29 1.67
C SER A 124 3.36 -4.80 1.07
N SER A 125 3.08 -4.52 -0.21
CA SER A 125 1.90 -5.05 -0.90
C SER A 125 1.95 -6.58 -1.05
N GLN A 126 3.12 -7.14 -1.35
CA GLN A 126 3.30 -8.60 -1.43
C GLN A 126 3.05 -9.25 -0.06
N LYS A 127 3.69 -8.73 0.99
CA LYS A 127 3.48 -9.21 2.38
C LYS A 127 2.02 -9.10 2.81
N MET A 128 1.36 -7.95 2.49
CA MET A 128 -0.05 -7.74 2.82
C MET A 128 -0.94 -8.77 2.12
N THR A 129 -0.67 -9.07 0.86
CA THR A 129 -1.40 -10.11 0.12
C THR A 129 -1.26 -11.48 0.78
N ASP A 130 -0.07 -11.84 1.27
CA ASP A 130 0.15 -13.10 1.97
C ASP A 130 -0.56 -13.15 3.33
N VAL A 131 -0.60 -12.01 4.05
CA VAL A 131 -1.37 -11.89 5.30
C VAL A 131 -2.87 -12.01 5.04
N ILE A 132 -3.39 -11.36 3.99
CA ILE A 132 -4.81 -11.46 3.62
C ILE A 132 -5.20 -12.88 3.27
N LYS A 133 -4.36 -13.63 2.54
CA LYS A 133 -4.60 -15.05 2.23
C LYS A 133 -4.73 -15.89 3.51
N LYS A 134 -3.77 -15.76 4.43
CA LYS A 134 -3.81 -16.47 5.73
C LYS A 134 -5.04 -16.10 6.55
N LEU A 135 -5.36 -14.81 6.61
CA LEU A 135 -6.54 -14.33 7.34
C LEU A 135 -7.84 -14.86 6.73
N ALA A 136 -7.92 -14.97 5.41
CA ALA A 136 -9.07 -15.54 4.71
C ALA A 136 -9.24 -17.02 5.03
N GLU A 137 -8.15 -17.79 5.02
CA GLU A 137 -8.14 -19.21 5.38
C GLU A 137 -8.57 -19.41 6.85
N GLU A 138 -7.99 -18.63 7.78
CA GLU A 138 -8.32 -18.71 9.22
C GLU A 138 -9.79 -18.38 9.51
N LYS A 139 -10.37 -17.43 8.78
CA LYS A 139 -11.77 -17.00 8.93
C LYS A 139 -12.75 -17.82 8.08
N GLY A 140 -12.25 -18.71 7.24
CA GLY A 140 -13.05 -19.58 6.37
C GLY A 140 -13.78 -18.81 5.28
N PHE A 141 -13.14 -17.81 4.68
CA PHE A 141 -13.64 -17.14 3.48
C PHE A 141 -13.24 -17.92 2.23
N ASP A 142 -14.17 -18.08 1.30
CA ASP A 142 -13.95 -18.75 0.02
C ASP A 142 -13.38 -17.80 -1.03
N LEU A 143 -13.61 -16.48 -0.87
CA LEU A 143 -13.17 -15.45 -1.80
C LEU A 143 -12.95 -14.12 -1.07
N VAL A 144 -11.86 -13.45 -1.40
CA VAL A 144 -11.59 -12.05 -1.00
C VAL A 144 -11.39 -11.22 -2.25
N ILE A 145 -12.11 -10.10 -2.36
CA ILE A 145 -12.12 -9.20 -3.52
C ILE A 145 -11.57 -7.83 -3.08
N ASP A 146 -10.78 -7.19 -3.94
CA ASP A 146 -10.36 -5.81 -3.69
C ASP A 146 -11.52 -4.84 -3.89
N THR A 147 -11.66 -3.86 -2.98
CA THR A 147 -12.72 -2.85 -3.05
C THR A 147 -12.64 -1.99 -4.31
N SER A 148 -11.46 -1.85 -4.92
CA SER A 148 -11.27 -1.08 -6.17
C SER A 148 -12.02 -1.66 -7.37
N THR A 149 -12.34 -2.95 -7.31
CA THR A 149 -13.10 -3.66 -8.37
C THR A 149 -14.56 -3.89 -8.01
N THR A 150 -15.02 -3.39 -6.84
CA THR A 150 -16.36 -3.66 -6.30
C THR A 150 -17.18 -2.38 -6.24
N LEU A 151 -18.36 -2.38 -6.86
CA LEU A 151 -19.27 -1.22 -6.88
C LEU A 151 -20.03 -1.04 -5.56
N PHE A 152 -20.35 -2.16 -4.88
CA PHE A 152 -21.10 -2.15 -3.63
C PHE A 152 -20.79 -3.39 -2.80
N PHE A 153 -20.64 -3.19 -1.50
CA PHE A 153 -20.53 -4.27 -0.50
C PHE A 153 -21.12 -3.79 0.84
N LYS A 154 -21.52 -4.75 1.68
CA LYS A 154 -21.97 -4.44 3.04
C LYS A 154 -20.75 -4.20 3.93
N PRO A 155 -20.77 -3.20 4.84
CA PRO A 155 -19.64 -2.93 5.74
C PRO A 155 -19.16 -4.14 6.56
N ALA A 156 -20.06 -5.06 6.87
CA ALA A 156 -19.72 -6.31 7.58
C ALA A 156 -18.83 -7.27 6.77
N MET A 157 -18.65 -7.04 5.47
CA MET A 157 -17.78 -7.84 4.60
C MET A 157 -16.36 -7.25 4.51
N ASP A 158 -16.13 -6.06 5.04
CA ASP A 158 -14.84 -5.37 4.96
C ASP A 158 -13.84 -5.92 5.99
N LEU A 159 -12.78 -6.54 5.50
CA LEU A 159 -11.67 -7.08 6.29
C LEU A 159 -10.47 -6.14 6.37
N THR A 160 -10.56 -4.93 5.84
CA THR A 160 -9.40 -4.03 5.73
C THR A 160 -8.74 -3.79 7.09
N THR A 161 -9.53 -3.49 8.12
CA THR A 161 -9.02 -3.24 9.48
C THR A 161 -8.39 -4.50 10.09
N ASP A 162 -9.01 -5.66 9.89
CA ASP A 162 -8.47 -6.94 10.36
C ASP A 162 -7.16 -7.29 9.65
N ALA A 163 -7.07 -7.00 8.34
CA ALA A 163 -5.85 -7.20 7.56
C ALA A 163 -4.71 -6.30 8.05
N ILE A 164 -4.97 -5.02 8.39
CA ILE A 164 -3.99 -4.12 8.98
C ILE A 164 -3.49 -4.67 10.31
N ALA A 165 -4.40 -5.07 11.20
CA ALA A 165 -4.05 -5.60 12.52
C ALA A 165 -3.24 -6.92 12.41
N ALA A 166 -3.63 -7.82 11.49
CA ALA A 166 -2.90 -9.05 11.23
C ALA A 166 -1.51 -8.79 10.64
N TYR A 167 -1.40 -7.79 9.76
CA TYR A 167 -0.13 -7.37 9.18
C TYR A 167 0.82 -6.83 10.23
N ASP A 168 0.36 -5.88 11.05
CA ASP A 168 1.19 -5.25 12.09
C ASP A 168 1.62 -6.27 13.16
N LYS A 169 0.82 -7.31 13.40
CA LYS A 169 1.18 -8.43 14.25
C LYS A 169 2.24 -9.35 13.60
N ALA A 170 2.13 -9.61 12.30
CA ALA A 170 3.06 -10.46 11.57
C ALA A 170 4.42 -9.78 11.31
N TYR A 171 4.40 -8.46 11.14
CA TYR A 171 5.58 -7.62 10.85
C TYR A 171 5.69 -6.47 11.87
N PRO A 172 5.99 -6.77 13.14
CA PRO A 172 6.03 -5.77 14.18
C PRO A 172 7.16 -4.78 13.93
N VAL A 173 6.82 -3.51 14.01
CA VAL A 173 7.78 -2.41 13.94
C VAL A 173 8.33 -2.18 15.34
N PRO A 174 9.67 -2.28 15.59
CA PRO A 174 10.23 -1.99 16.90
C PRO A 174 9.84 -0.58 17.34
N ALA A 175 9.25 -0.47 18.52
CA ALA A 175 9.08 0.82 19.16
C ALA A 175 10.47 1.42 19.45
N LYS A 176 10.70 2.66 18.99
CA LYS A 176 11.88 3.42 19.41
C LYS A 176 11.71 3.93 20.81
#